data_e56018983120ddbeed842fe9ae7a18d2
#
_entry.id   e56018983120ddbeed842fe9ae7a18d2
#
_cell.length_a   1.000
_cell.length_b   1.000
_cell.length_c   1.000
_cell.angle_alpha   90.00
_cell.angle_beta   90.00
_cell.angle_gamma   90.00
#
_symmetry.space_group_name_H-M   'P 1'
#
loop_
_entity.id
_entity.type
_entity.pdbx_description
1 polymer ?
#
loop_
_entity_poly.entity_id
_entity_poly.type
_entity_poly.pdbx_seq_one_letter_code
_entity_poly.pdbx_strand_id
1 'polypeptide(L)'
;MTPVPFRVWIIVLMAAASVCLQTGPALSVEVVRVGFSRSVIGNINENDTMAAVKLWSTQLVGRDDFVVNVEPKVYENISDVETALRQHMVDLINLSAADFFDLRHLLDHEQFIVALYGGSITVEYLLLARKKRRIADIKDLKGGVLRFPLNARTAISTIWLDVKLAATGFQALEQFFGNVVLADKIGDALLPVFFGKADACLVTRNGFDTMAELNPQISHQLRVLAASKKYVPGFLAFRKNYQSELKDVIINNIKTWHQTPAGRQILTMFQMDDLVVHPLELLGPTMELIKEHRQLFGGDSGTSRPESSAKAGNF
;
A
#
# COMPACT_ATOMS: atom_id res chain seq x y z
N MET A 1 -21.70 65.13 52.62
CA MET A 1 -20.94 64.48 51.48
C MET A 1 -19.53 64.20 52.00
N THR A 2 -19.29 62.92 52.36
CA THR A 2 -18.01 62.45 52.86
C THR A 2 -17.16 61.88 51.70
N PRO A 3 -15.90 62.31 51.54
CA PRO A 3 -15.06 61.78 50.45
C PRO A 3 -14.65 60.32 50.74
N VAL A 4 -14.83 59.42 49.76
CA VAL A 4 -14.36 58.04 49.79
C VAL A 4 -12.84 58.03 49.72
N PRO A 5 -12.12 57.34 50.61
CA PRO A 5 -10.68 57.41 50.67
C PRO A 5 -10.02 56.73 49.47
N PHE A 6 -9.05 57.40 48.90
CA PHE A 6 -8.22 57.03 47.74
C PHE A 6 -7.60 55.63 47.79
N ARG A 7 -7.58 54.96 48.95
CA ARG A 7 -7.06 53.58 49.16
C ARG A 7 -7.94 52.51 48.62
N VAL A 8 -9.23 52.70 48.32
CA VAL A 8 -10.16 51.68 47.80
C VAL A 8 -9.94 51.47 46.29
N TRP A 9 -9.47 52.50 45.57
CA TRP A 9 -9.22 52.39 44.13
C TRP A 9 -7.99 51.58 43.74
N ILE A 10 -6.96 51.53 44.61
CA ILE A 10 -5.74 50.74 44.37
C ILE A 10 -5.99 49.23 44.53
N ILE A 11 -6.89 48.82 45.42
CA ILE A 11 -7.20 47.40 45.63
C ILE A 11 -8.06 46.87 44.49
N VAL A 12 -8.93 47.65 43.87
CA VAL A 12 -9.75 47.25 42.74
C VAL A 12 -8.89 47.11 41.45
N LEU A 13 -7.87 47.96 41.29
CA LEU A 13 -6.94 47.87 40.14
C LEU A 13 -5.96 46.70 40.26
N MET A 14 -5.58 46.28 41.46
CA MET A 14 -4.76 45.06 41.63
C MET A 14 -5.55 43.74 41.49
N ALA A 15 -6.85 43.76 41.78
CA ALA A 15 -7.70 42.57 41.56
C ALA A 15 -8.03 42.35 40.07
N ALA A 16 -8.07 43.39 39.24
CA ALA A 16 -8.28 43.32 37.80
C ALA A 16 -7.04 42.81 37.01
N ALA A 17 -5.83 42.97 37.55
CA ALA A 17 -4.57 42.54 36.92
C ALA A 17 -4.24 41.03 37.16
N SER A 18 -4.94 40.36 38.07
CA SER A 18 -4.70 38.93 38.40
C SER A 18 -5.57 37.94 37.63
N VAL A 19 -6.44 38.39 36.70
CA VAL A 19 -7.32 37.50 35.91
C VAL A 19 -6.76 37.20 34.52
N CYS A 20 -5.68 37.84 34.09
CA CYS A 20 -5.08 37.60 32.77
C CYS A 20 -3.76 36.88 32.88
N LEU A 21 -3.76 35.57 33.17
CA LEU A 21 -2.65 34.66 32.82
C LEU A 21 -2.92 33.23 33.32
N GLN A 22 -4.09 32.71 32.97
CA GLN A 22 -4.26 31.27 32.86
C GLN A 22 -4.50 30.94 31.39
N THR A 23 -3.50 31.21 30.54
CA THR A 23 -3.36 30.48 29.29
C THR A 23 -2.89 29.11 29.70
N GLY A 24 -3.84 28.17 29.88
CA GLY A 24 -3.49 26.76 29.88
C GLY A 24 -2.67 26.45 28.61
N PRO A 25 -1.78 25.45 28.64
CA PRO A 25 -1.04 25.09 27.46
C PRO A 25 -2.01 24.90 26.32
N ALA A 26 -1.92 25.69 25.26
CA ALA A 26 -2.66 25.49 24.05
C ALA A 26 -2.16 24.13 23.49
N LEU A 27 -2.98 23.09 23.58
CA LEU A 27 -2.71 21.81 22.95
C LEU A 27 -2.44 22.10 21.46
N SER A 28 -1.22 21.89 21.01
CA SER A 28 -0.90 22.02 19.59
C SER A 28 -1.60 20.89 18.84
N VAL A 29 -2.47 21.23 17.89
CA VAL A 29 -3.05 20.25 16.97
C VAL A 29 -2.06 20.07 15.84
N GLU A 30 -1.42 18.91 15.80
CA GLU A 30 -0.57 18.53 14.68
C GLU A 30 -1.35 17.73 13.64
N VAL A 31 -1.15 18.05 12.36
CA VAL A 31 -1.81 17.40 11.24
C VAL A 31 -0.84 16.46 10.55
N VAL A 32 -1.24 15.19 10.38
CA VAL A 32 -0.52 14.20 9.56
C VAL A 32 -1.37 13.85 8.34
N ARG A 33 -0.85 14.13 7.16
CA ARG A 33 -1.50 13.83 5.89
C ARG A 33 -1.06 12.48 5.40
N VAL A 34 -1.99 11.51 5.38
CA VAL A 34 -1.70 10.13 5.00
C VAL A 34 -2.28 9.83 3.62
N GLY A 35 -1.40 9.60 2.64
CA GLY A 35 -1.76 9.29 1.27
C GLY A 35 -1.85 7.78 1.01
N PHE A 36 -2.72 7.40 0.07
CA PHE A 36 -2.84 6.04 -0.46
C PHE A 36 -2.87 6.10 -1.99
N SER A 37 -1.94 5.42 -2.64
CA SER A 37 -1.98 5.25 -4.09
C SER A 37 -3.00 4.19 -4.49
N ARG A 38 -3.80 4.45 -5.52
CA ARG A 38 -4.74 3.49 -6.09
C ARG A 38 -4.05 2.18 -6.51
N SER A 39 -2.80 2.24 -6.91
CA SER A 39 -2.00 1.07 -7.29
C SER A 39 -1.86 0.03 -6.17
N VAL A 40 -1.99 0.44 -4.89
CA VAL A 40 -1.83 -0.44 -3.73
C VAL A 40 -3.17 -0.83 -3.13
N ILE A 41 -4.11 0.10 -3.00
CA ILE A 41 -5.42 -0.22 -2.41
C ILE A 41 -6.32 -1.00 -3.36
N GLY A 42 -6.08 -0.94 -4.68
CA GLY A 42 -6.86 -1.69 -5.68
C GLY A 42 -8.36 -1.39 -5.57
N ASN A 43 -9.17 -2.44 -5.41
CA ASN A 43 -10.63 -2.35 -5.29
C ASN A 43 -11.12 -2.21 -3.84
N ILE A 44 -10.24 -1.94 -2.86
CA ILE A 44 -10.68 -1.67 -1.49
C ILE A 44 -11.53 -0.39 -1.49
N ASN A 45 -12.66 -0.45 -0.79
CA ASN A 45 -13.56 0.70 -0.67
C ASN A 45 -12.82 1.87 -0.01
N GLU A 46 -12.86 3.03 -0.65
CA GLU A 46 -12.22 4.24 -0.15
C GLU A 46 -12.75 4.64 1.22
N ASN A 47 -14.07 4.52 1.44
CA ASN A 47 -14.68 4.84 2.74
C ASN A 47 -14.17 3.93 3.86
N ASP A 48 -13.92 2.65 3.58
CA ASP A 48 -13.35 1.71 4.55
C ASP A 48 -11.90 2.08 4.88
N THR A 49 -11.11 2.47 3.87
CA THR A 49 -9.76 2.98 4.05
C THR A 49 -9.75 4.23 4.91
N MET A 50 -10.63 5.20 4.60
CA MET A 50 -10.75 6.46 5.35
C MET A 50 -11.20 6.22 6.80
N ALA A 51 -12.16 5.31 7.02
CA ALA A 51 -12.62 4.94 8.36
C ALA A 51 -11.52 4.28 9.19
N ALA A 52 -10.74 3.38 8.59
CA ALA A 52 -9.62 2.72 9.26
C ALA A 52 -8.54 3.72 9.68
N VAL A 53 -8.18 4.67 8.80
CA VAL A 53 -7.18 5.70 9.11
C VAL A 53 -7.68 6.65 10.19
N LYS A 54 -8.96 7.03 10.19
CA LYS A 54 -9.57 7.80 11.27
C LYS A 54 -9.55 7.05 12.60
N LEU A 55 -9.83 5.75 12.60
CA LEU A 55 -9.73 4.93 13.80
C LEU A 55 -8.27 4.88 14.30
N TRP A 56 -7.30 4.76 13.39
CA TRP A 56 -5.89 4.83 13.75
C TRP A 56 -5.50 6.17 14.39
N SER A 57 -6.00 7.28 13.89
CA SER A 57 -5.70 8.61 14.44
C SER A 57 -6.06 8.71 15.92
N THR A 58 -7.15 8.06 16.36
CA THR A 58 -7.55 8.04 17.77
C THR A 58 -6.54 7.32 18.69
N GLN A 59 -5.69 6.48 18.12
CA GLN A 59 -4.65 5.74 18.85
C GLN A 59 -3.34 6.54 18.98
N LEU A 60 -3.14 7.56 18.15
CA LEU A 60 -1.98 8.46 18.24
C LEU A 60 -2.14 9.49 19.37
N VAL A 61 -3.34 9.66 19.90
CA VAL A 61 -3.72 10.62 20.96
C VAL A 61 -3.37 10.08 22.36
N GLY A 62 -2.25 9.44 22.57
CA GLY A 62 -1.98 8.74 23.84
C GLY A 62 -0.86 9.30 24.70
N ARG A 63 -0.35 10.51 24.43
CA ARG A 63 0.65 11.17 25.29
C ARG A 63 0.37 12.67 25.42
N ASP A 64 0.32 13.09 26.62
CA ASP A 64 -0.18 14.26 27.33
C ASP A 64 -0.13 15.65 26.65
N ASP A 65 0.49 15.85 25.47
CA ASP A 65 0.74 17.20 24.92
C ASP A 65 0.30 17.41 23.46
N PHE A 66 -0.18 16.37 22.72
CA PHE A 66 -0.52 16.51 21.30
C PHE A 66 -1.91 15.96 20.97
N VAL A 67 -2.68 16.74 20.23
CA VAL A 67 -3.86 16.25 19.50
C VAL A 67 -3.43 16.02 18.05
N VAL A 68 -3.36 14.76 17.61
CA VAL A 68 -3.01 14.41 16.23
C VAL A 68 -4.28 14.35 15.40
N ASN A 69 -4.38 15.20 14.38
CA ASN A 69 -5.41 15.08 13.35
C ASN A 69 -4.81 14.38 12.14
N VAL A 70 -5.37 13.22 11.74
CA VAL A 70 -4.93 12.50 10.56
C VAL A 70 -5.88 12.80 9.40
N GLU A 71 -5.33 13.29 8.29
CA GLU A 71 -6.04 13.60 7.06
C GLU A 71 -5.71 12.56 5.99
N PRO A 72 -6.55 11.52 5.81
CA PRO A 72 -6.34 10.53 4.78
C PRO A 72 -6.80 11.02 3.41
N LYS A 73 -6.05 10.65 2.34
CA LYS A 73 -6.41 10.95 0.95
C LYS A 73 -5.99 9.81 0.02
N VAL A 74 -6.88 9.43 -0.90
CA VAL A 74 -6.58 8.52 -2.00
C VAL A 74 -6.15 9.33 -3.22
N TYR A 75 -5.09 8.87 -3.90
CA TYR A 75 -4.58 9.43 -5.14
C TYR A 75 -4.78 8.43 -6.28
N GLU A 76 -5.49 8.85 -7.33
CA GLU A 76 -5.86 7.98 -8.44
C GLU A 76 -4.68 7.65 -9.36
N ASN A 77 -3.75 8.59 -9.51
CA ASN A 77 -2.59 8.44 -10.39
C ASN A 77 -1.30 8.92 -9.72
N ILE A 78 -0.17 8.49 -10.28
CA ILE A 78 1.16 8.77 -9.74
C ILE A 78 1.56 10.24 -9.86
N SER A 79 1.05 10.96 -10.86
CA SER A 79 1.33 12.40 -11.05
C SER A 79 0.69 13.24 -9.96
N ASP A 80 -0.47 12.86 -9.45
CA ASP A 80 -1.11 13.53 -8.31
C ASP A 80 -0.32 13.28 -7.03
N VAL A 81 0.23 12.06 -6.85
CA VAL A 81 1.12 11.75 -5.73
C VAL A 81 2.39 12.60 -5.80
N GLU A 82 3.02 12.69 -6.97
CA GLU A 82 4.22 13.51 -7.17
C GLU A 82 3.96 14.97 -6.83
N THR A 83 2.85 15.51 -7.31
CA THR A 83 2.42 16.89 -7.04
C THR A 83 2.21 17.11 -5.54
N ALA A 84 1.52 16.19 -4.87
CA ALA A 84 1.25 16.27 -3.44
C ALA A 84 2.53 16.21 -2.59
N LEU A 85 3.50 15.35 -2.98
CA LEU A 85 4.80 15.27 -2.32
C LEU A 85 5.60 16.58 -2.48
N ARG A 86 5.65 17.14 -3.70
CA ARG A 86 6.33 18.42 -3.99
C ARG A 86 5.73 19.60 -3.26
N GLN A 87 4.41 19.62 -3.10
CA GLN A 87 3.66 20.68 -2.42
C GLN A 87 3.50 20.44 -0.91
N HIS A 88 4.12 19.41 -0.36
CA HIS A 88 4.01 19.03 1.05
C HIS A 88 2.55 18.79 1.52
N MET A 89 1.70 18.29 0.61
CA MET A 89 0.30 17.97 0.88
C MET A 89 0.11 16.49 1.31
N VAL A 90 1.20 15.75 1.46
CA VAL A 90 1.25 14.39 2.00
C VAL A 90 2.52 14.23 2.81
N ASP A 91 2.43 13.60 3.97
CA ASP A 91 3.54 13.41 4.92
C ASP A 91 3.97 11.94 4.99
N LEU A 92 3.00 11.03 4.94
CA LEU A 92 3.19 9.57 4.89
C LEU A 92 2.34 9.00 3.76
N ILE A 93 2.91 8.17 2.89
CA ILE A 93 2.20 7.64 1.74
C ILE A 93 2.40 6.14 1.57
N ASN A 94 1.30 5.42 1.30
CA ASN A 94 1.31 4.02 0.90
C ASN A 94 1.43 3.92 -0.63
N LEU A 95 2.52 3.30 -1.09
CA LEU A 95 2.90 3.19 -2.50
C LEU A 95 3.21 1.74 -2.88
N SER A 96 3.04 1.40 -4.16
CA SER A 96 3.72 0.24 -4.70
C SER A 96 5.25 0.47 -4.73
N ALA A 97 6.02 -0.60 -4.70
CA ALA A 97 7.47 -0.49 -4.82
C ALA A 97 7.90 0.14 -6.16
N ALA A 98 7.09 -0.01 -7.21
CA ALA A 98 7.32 0.62 -8.51
C ALA A 98 7.10 2.15 -8.44
N ASP A 99 6.00 2.58 -7.84
CA ASP A 99 5.72 4.01 -7.65
C ASP A 99 6.79 4.66 -6.74
N PHE A 100 7.22 3.95 -5.69
CA PHE A 100 8.34 4.39 -4.85
C PHE A 100 9.63 4.56 -5.67
N PHE A 101 9.96 3.60 -6.53
CA PHE A 101 11.17 3.68 -7.37
C PHE A 101 11.18 4.93 -8.24
N ASP A 102 10.05 5.29 -8.82
CA ASP A 102 9.91 6.47 -9.68
C ASP A 102 9.95 7.77 -8.85
N LEU A 103 9.34 7.80 -7.67
CA LEU A 103 9.23 8.97 -6.78
C LEU A 103 10.31 9.04 -5.68
N ARG A 104 11.27 8.10 -5.64
CA ARG A 104 12.24 7.97 -4.54
C ARG A 104 12.98 9.25 -4.18
N HIS A 105 13.20 10.15 -5.15
CA HIS A 105 13.88 11.42 -4.93
C HIS A 105 13.07 12.40 -4.04
N LEU A 106 11.77 12.16 -3.86
CA LEU A 106 10.85 12.94 -3.02
C LEU A 106 10.51 12.24 -1.69
N LEU A 107 11.02 11.03 -1.45
CA LEU A 107 10.70 10.19 -0.30
C LEU A 107 11.90 10.00 0.62
N ASP A 108 11.64 9.62 1.86
CA ASP A 108 12.65 9.26 2.84
C ASP A 108 13.37 7.96 2.42
N HIS A 109 14.67 7.88 2.70
CA HIS A 109 15.53 6.78 2.33
C HIS A 109 16.06 5.98 3.53
N GLU A 110 15.64 6.31 4.75
CA GLU A 110 16.14 5.63 5.95
C GLU A 110 15.39 4.34 6.23
N GLN A 111 14.06 4.42 6.23
CA GLN A 111 13.20 3.32 6.65
C GLN A 111 11.83 3.37 5.95
N PHE A 112 11.17 2.22 5.93
CA PHE A 112 9.83 2.08 5.43
C PHE A 112 8.96 1.25 6.40
N ILE A 113 7.65 1.42 6.31
CA ILE A 113 6.67 0.70 7.11
C ILE A 113 5.96 -0.28 6.18
N VAL A 114 5.96 -1.56 6.52
CA VAL A 114 5.43 -2.60 5.65
C VAL A 114 4.54 -3.59 6.43
N ALA A 115 3.53 -4.09 5.75
CA ALA A 115 2.63 -5.09 6.31
C ALA A 115 3.26 -6.49 6.29
N LEU A 116 3.03 -7.25 7.37
CA LEU A 116 3.28 -8.69 7.43
C LEU A 116 2.06 -9.45 6.90
N TYR A 117 2.32 -10.48 6.10
CA TYR A 117 1.32 -11.42 5.61
C TYR A 117 1.86 -12.85 5.73
N GLY A 118 1.24 -13.67 6.57
CA GLY A 118 1.75 -15.00 6.89
C GLY A 118 3.15 -14.96 7.51
N GLY A 119 3.42 -13.95 8.37
CA GLY A 119 4.71 -13.74 9.02
C GLY A 119 5.83 -13.21 8.10
N SER A 120 5.52 -12.79 6.86
CA SER A 120 6.52 -12.30 5.89
C SER A 120 6.16 -10.92 5.35
N ILE A 121 7.16 -10.06 5.17
CA ILE A 121 7.05 -8.80 4.44
C ILE A 121 7.17 -8.97 2.93
N THR A 122 7.59 -10.15 2.49
CA THR A 122 7.84 -10.43 1.08
C THR A 122 6.82 -11.40 0.51
N VAL A 123 6.56 -11.28 -0.79
CA VAL A 123 5.71 -12.20 -1.55
C VAL A 123 6.49 -12.85 -2.69
N GLU A 124 6.15 -14.10 -2.98
CA GLU A 124 6.60 -14.85 -4.13
C GLU A 124 5.42 -14.97 -5.11
N TYR A 125 5.64 -14.67 -6.38
CA TYR A 125 4.65 -14.78 -7.44
C TYR A 125 4.77 -16.11 -8.18
N LEU A 126 3.63 -16.69 -8.51
CA LEU A 126 3.52 -17.93 -9.28
C LEU A 126 2.72 -17.69 -10.55
N LEU A 127 3.27 -18.13 -11.68
CA LEU A 127 2.52 -18.32 -12.91
C LEU A 127 2.06 -19.78 -12.96
N LEU A 128 0.75 -19.98 -12.91
CA LEU A 128 0.13 -21.31 -12.85
C LEU A 128 -0.62 -21.62 -14.15
N ALA A 129 -0.60 -22.89 -14.57
CA ALA A 129 -1.43 -23.42 -15.64
C ALA A 129 -1.98 -24.80 -15.29
N ARG A 130 -2.98 -25.28 -16.05
CA ARG A 130 -3.59 -26.59 -15.84
C ARG A 130 -2.70 -27.72 -16.36
N LYS A 131 -2.45 -28.78 -15.55
CA LYS A 131 -1.61 -29.91 -15.91
C LYS A 131 -2.12 -30.71 -17.12
N LYS A 132 -3.45 -30.78 -17.30
CA LYS A 132 -4.09 -31.58 -18.40
C LYS A 132 -4.04 -30.89 -19.76
N ARG A 133 -3.69 -29.60 -19.85
CA ARG A 133 -3.44 -28.93 -21.13
C ARG A 133 -2.01 -29.22 -21.60
N ARG A 134 -1.77 -29.17 -22.93
CA ARG A 134 -0.43 -29.30 -23.53
C ARG A 134 0.44 -28.03 -23.25
N ILE A 135 0.37 -27.50 -22.04
CA ILE A 135 1.12 -26.34 -21.59
C ILE A 135 2.24 -26.87 -20.71
N ALA A 136 3.44 -26.98 -21.25
CA ALA A 136 4.62 -27.46 -20.54
C ALA A 136 5.57 -26.30 -20.15
N ASP A 137 5.54 -25.22 -20.91
CA ASP A 137 6.43 -24.06 -20.79
C ASP A 137 5.63 -22.77 -20.94
N ILE A 138 6.23 -21.63 -20.54
CA ILE A 138 5.62 -20.28 -20.63
C ILE A 138 5.26 -19.97 -22.10
N LYS A 139 6.11 -20.35 -23.06
CA LYS A 139 5.88 -20.13 -24.49
C LYS A 139 4.54 -20.69 -25.00
N ASP A 140 4.07 -21.77 -24.37
CA ASP A 140 2.82 -22.45 -24.76
C ASP A 140 1.57 -21.63 -24.35
N LEU A 141 1.76 -20.56 -23.57
CA LEU A 141 0.72 -19.61 -23.15
C LEU A 141 0.51 -18.45 -24.13
N LYS A 142 1.34 -18.36 -25.18
CA LYS A 142 1.24 -17.22 -26.14
C LYS A 142 -0.16 -17.17 -26.77
N GLY A 143 -0.75 -15.98 -26.74
CA GLY A 143 -2.12 -15.74 -27.24
C GLY A 143 -3.23 -16.26 -26.31
N GLY A 144 -2.88 -16.87 -25.18
CA GLY A 144 -3.83 -17.39 -24.19
C GLY A 144 -4.45 -16.31 -23.29
N VAL A 145 -5.28 -16.78 -22.35
CA VAL A 145 -5.97 -15.91 -21.37
C VAL A 145 -5.24 -15.99 -20.04
N LEU A 146 -4.71 -14.84 -19.59
CA LEU A 146 -4.13 -14.64 -18.26
C LEU A 146 -5.15 -14.01 -17.32
N ARG A 147 -5.25 -14.50 -16.09
CA ARG A 147 -6.03 -13.86 -15.01
C ARG A 147 -5.15 -13.58 -13.80
N PHE A 148 -5.34 -12.43 -13.17
CA PHE A 148 -4.63 -12.11 -11.91
C PHE A 148 -5.41 -11.10 -11.05
N PRO A 149 -5.32 -11.19 -9.72
CA PRO A 149 -5.89 -10.18 -8.84
C PRO A 149 -4.99 -8.95 -8.78
N LEU A 150 -5.58 -7.74 -8.71
CA LEU A 150 -4.84 -6.51 -8.47
C LEU A 150 -5.12 -6.01 -7.05
N ASN A 151 -4.11 -6.08 -6.20
CA ASN A 151 -4.15 -5.61 -4.81
C ASN A 151 -2.72 -5.32 -4.30
N ALA A 152 -2.60 -4.85 -3.06
CA ALA A 152 -1.30 -4.51 -2.46
C ALA A 152 -0.23 -5.62 -2.61
N ARG A 153 -0.63 -6.89 -2.47
CA ARG A 153 0.32 -8.02 -2.56
C ARG A 153 0.75 -8.35 -3.98
N THR A 154 -0.03 -7.97 -4.99
CA THR A 154 0.24 -8.26 -6.41
C THR A 154 0.66 -7.04 -7.21
N ALA A 155 0.88 -5.90 -6.57
CA ALA A 155 1.14 -4.61 -7.23
C ALA A 155 2.32 -4.61 -8.22
N ILE A 156 3.32 -5.49 -8.02
CA ILE A 156 4.48 -5.62 -8.94
C ILE A 156 4.55 -7.02 -9.61
N SER A 157 3.48 -7.81 -9.53
CA SER A 157 3.47 -9.17 -10.12
C SER A 157 3.61 -9.14 -11.64
N THR A 158 2.99 -8.17 -12.29
CA THR A 158 3.07 -7.97 -13.75
C THR A 158 4.48 -7.54 -14.17
N ILE A 159 5.13 -6.66 -13.40
CA ILE A 159 6.53 -6.27 -13.60
C ILE A 159 7.45 -7.50 -13.60
N TRP A 160 7.27 -8.40 -12.62
CA TRP A 160 8.02 -9.65 -12.59
C TRP A 160 7.73 -10.52 -13.83
N LEU A 161 6.48 -10.64 -14.23
CA LEU A 161 6.12 -11.48 -15.38
C LEU A 161 6.68 -10.90 -16.69
N ASP A 162 6.68 -9.58 -16.86
CA ASP A 162 7.28 -8.92 -18.01
C ASP A 162 8.79 -9.22 -18.12
N VAL A 163 9.53 -9.04 -17.02
CA VAL A 163 10.97 -9.37 -16.97
C VAL A 163 11.18 -10.86 -17.28
N LYS A 164 10.32 -11.75 -16.74
CA LYS A 164 10.39 -13.18 -17.01
C LYS A 164 10.14 -13.52 -18.47
N LEU A 165 9.17 -12.88 -19.11
CA LEU A 165 8.86 -13.04 -20.55
C LEU A 165 10.03 -12.51 -21.40
N ALA A 166 10.57 -11.36 -21.09
CA ALA A 166 11.73 -10.78 -21.79
C ALA A 166 12.95 -11.70 -21.74
N ALA A 167 13.23 -12.32 -20.58
CA ALA A 167 14.31 -13.30 -20.42
C ALA A 167 14.13 -14.55 -21.28
N THR A 168 12.93 -14.82 -21.81
CA THR A 168 12.62 -15.92 -22.72
C THR A 168 12.44 -15.45 -24.18
N GLY A 169 12.76 -14.18 -24.47
CA GLY A 169 12.71 -13.60 -25.82
C GLY A 169 11.33 -13.09 -26.25
N PHE A 170 10.40 -12.92 -25.31
CA PHE A 170 9.07 -12.40 -25.59
C PHE A 170 8.95 -10.92 -25.17
N GLN A 171 7.91 -10.28 -25.66
CA GLN A 171 7.52 -8.92 -25.29
C GLN A 171 6.74 -8.91 -23.96
N ALA A 172 6.32 -7.72 -23.48
CA ALA A 172 5.52 -7.56 -22.28
C ALA A 172 4.23 -8.39 -22.32
N LEU A 173 3.68 -8.68 -21.15
CA LEU A 173 2.54 -9.58 -20.96
C LEU A 173 1.30 -9.21 -21.82
N GLU A 174 1.03 -7.91 -22.04
CA GLU A 174 -0.10 -7.44 -22.84
C GLU A 174 0.02 -7.79 -24.32
N GLN A 175 1.25 -7.95 -24.82
CA GLN A 175 1.54 -8.36 -26.21
C GLN A 175 1.74 -9.86 -26.33
N PHE A 176 2.05 -10.53 -25.22
CA PHE A 176 2.26 -11.96 -25.18
C PHE A 176 0.94 -12.73 -25.03
N PHE A 177 0.05 -12.30 -24.12
CA PHE A 177 -1.27 -12.90 -23.94
C PHE A 177 -2.29 -12.29 -24.89
N GLY A 178 -3.22 -13.12 -25.36
CA GLY A 178 -4.33 -12.65 -26.21
C GLY A 178 -5.41 -11.90 -25.42
N ASN A 179 -5.54 -12.24 -24.13
CA ASN A 179 -6.45 -11.53 -23.22
C ASN A 179 -5.88 -11.55 -21.79
N VAL A 180 -5.92 -10.38 -21.15
CA VAL A 180 -5.47 -10.18 -19.78
C VAL A 180 -6.66 -9.69 -18.94
N VAL A 181 -7.07 -10.49 -17.95
CA VAL A 181 -8.28 -10.26 -17.18
C VAL A 181 -7.94 -10.00 -15.72
N LEU A 182 -8.31 -8.83 -15.23
CA LEU A 182 -8.24 -8.51 -13.80
C LEU A 182 -9.30 -9.32 -13.04
N ALA A 183 -8.95 -9.75 -11.84
CA ALA A 183 -9.81 -10.47 -10.93
C ALA A 183 -9.89 -9.73 -9.60
N ASP A 184 -11.06 -9.75 -8.95
CA ASP A 184 -11.23 -9.09 -7.65
C ASP A 184 -10.57 -9.89 -6.53
N LYS A 185 -10.62 -11.21 -6.62
CA LYS A 185 -10.12 -12.14 -5.60
C LYS A 185 -9.26 -13.22 -6.24
N ILE A 186 -8.43 -13.86 -5.42
CA ILE A 186 -7.60 -14.96 -5.87
C ILE A 186 -8.42 -16.13 -6.48
N GLY A 187 -9.60 -16.43 -5.92
CA GLY A 187 -10.52 -17.44 -6.45
C GLY A 187 -10.95 -17.12 -7.88
N ASP A 188 -11.23 -15.85 -8.20
CA ASP A 188 -11.67 -15.42 -9.52
C ASP A 188 -10.54 -15.46 -10.56
N ALA A 189 -9.29 -15.45 -10.12
CA ALA A 189 -8.14 -15.67 -10.98
C ALA A 189 -7.86 -17.17 -11.17
N LEU A 190 -7.84 -17.95 -10.10
CA LEU A 190 -7.35 -19.31 -10.06
C LEU A 190 -8.40 -20.34 -10.53
N LEU A 191 -9.67 -20.22 -10.10
CA LEU A 191 -10.71 -21.21 -10.44
C LEU A 191 -11.00 -21.31 -11.93
N PRO A 192 -11.02 -20.22 -12.74
CA PRO A 192 -11.16 -20.36 -14.18
C PRO A 192 -10.06 -21.20 -14.83
N VAL A 193 -8.81 -21.13 -14.34
CA VAL A 193 -7.72 -21.98 -14.82
C VAL A 193 -7.94 -23.43 -14.39
N PHE A 194 -8.34 -23.63 -13.14
CA PHE A 194 -8.67 -24.96 -12.61
C PHE A 194 -9.79 -25.65 -13.42
N PHE A 195 -10.84 -24.91 -13.80
CA PHE A 195 -11.94 -25.43 -14.63
C PHE A 195 -11.64 -25.40 -16.13
N GLY A 196 -10.48 -24.87 -16.56
CA GLY A 196 -10.07 -24.84 -17.96
C GLY A 196 -10.74 -23.74 -18.80
N LYS A 197 -11.30 -22.71 -18.15
CA LYS A 197 -11.90 -21.50 -18.77
C LYS A 197 -10.88 -20.39 -19.02
N ALA A 198 -9.66 -20.50 -18.46
CA ALA A 198 -8.51 -19.64 -18.72
C ALA A 198 -7.25 -20.51 -18.86
N ASP A 199 -6.18 -19.95 -19.43
CA ASP A 199 -4.96 -20.70 -19.72
C ASP A 199 -3.96 -20.61 -18.58
N ALA A 200 -3.83 -19.42 -17.96
CA ALA A 200 -2.93 -19.17 -16.85
C ALA A 200 -3.52 -18.23 -15.81
N CYS A 201 -3.00 -18.31 -14.60
CA CYS A 201 -3.18 -17.27 -13.59
C CYS A 201 -1.85 -16.89 -12.94
N LEU A 202 -1.74 -15.60 -12.58
CA LEU A 202 -0.62 -15.02 -11.85
C LEU A 202 -1.11 -14.69 -10.45
N VAL A 203 -0.57 -15.36 -9.44
CA VAL A 203 -1.02 -15.25 -8.04
C VAL A 203 0.16 -15.27 -7.08
N THR A 204 -0.07 -14.93 -5.81
CA THR A 204 0.96 -15.11 -4.78
C THR A 204 1.04 -16.59 -4.35
N ARG A 205 2.23 -17.06 -3.93
CA ARG A 205 2.41 -18.40 -3.39
C ARG A 205 1.48 -18.65 -2.19
N ASN A 206 1.49 -17.77 -1.21
CA ASN A 206 0.62 -17.91 -0.03
C ASN A 206 -0.87 -18.06 -0.45
N GLY A 207 -1.33 -17.23 -1.38
CA GLY A 207 -2.70 -17.36 -1.88
C GLY A 207 -2.97 -18.69 -2.57
N PHE A 208 -2.03 -19.19 -3.38
CA PHE A 208 -2.15 -20.53 -3.99
C PHE A 208 -2.18 -21.64 -2.93
N ASP A 209 -1.28 -21.58 -1.95
CA ASP A 209 -1.18 -22.60 -0.90
C ASP A 209 -2.45 -22.62 -0.05
N THR A 210 -2.99 -21.45 0.34
CA THR A 210 -4.28 -21.37 1.05
C THR A 210 -5.43 -21.96 0.24
N MET A 211 -5.51 -21.69 -1.07
CA MET A 211 -6.55 -22.26 -1.92
C MET A 211 -6.37 -23.78 -2.07
N ALA A 212 -5.13 -24.28 -2.08
CA ALA A 212 -4.82 -25.72 -2.16
C ALA A 212 -5.12 -26.44 -0.84
N GLU A 213 -4.94 -25.80 0.32
CA GLU A 213 -5.36 -26.32 1.63
C GLU A 213 -6.88 -26.48 1.71
N LEU A 214 -7.62 -25.49 1.23
CA LEU A 214 -9.10 -25.54 1.18
C LEU A 214 -9.61 -26.59 0.19
N ASN A 215 -8.88 -26.80 -0.92
CA ASN A 215 -9.22 -27.80 -1.93
C ASN A 215 -7.95 -28.42 -2.52
N PRO A 216 -7.52 -29.60 -2.04
CA PRO A 216 -6.31 -30.28 -2.52
C PRO A 216 -6.30 -30.60 -4.03
N GLN A 217 -7.47 -30.67 -4.68
CA GLN A 217 -7.54 -30.88 -6.13
C GLN A 217 -6.87 -29.76 -6.92
N ILE A 218 -6.79 -28.53 -6.34
CA ILE A 218 -6.13 -27.38 -6.95
C ILE A 218 -4.64 -27.69 -7.19
N SER A 219 -3.91 -28.13 -6.18
CA SER A 219 -2.48 -28.49 -6.29
C SER A 219 -2.27 -29.73 -7.17
N HIS A 220 -3.23 -30.66 -7.20
CA HIS A 220 -3.17 -31.83 -8.06
C HIS A 220 -3.36 -31.49 -9.55
N GLN A 221 -4.21 -30.51 -9.88
CA GLN A 221 -4.57 -30.16 -11.26
C GLN A 221 -3.80 -29.01 -11.86
N LEU A 222 -3.29 -28.09 -11.02
CA LEU A 222 -2.46 -26.97 -11.47
C LEU A 222 -0.98 -27.28 -11.31
N ARG A 223 -0.16 -26.67 -12.19
CA ARG A 223 1.31 -26.69 -12.11
C ARG A 223 1.85 -25.29 -12.06
N VAL A 224 2.97 -25.12 -11.38
CA VAL A 224 3.78 -23.90 -11.41
C VAL A 224 4.63 -23.94 -12.68
N LEU A 225 4.43 -22.99 -13.59
CA LEU A 225 5.27 -22.81 -14.78
C LEU A 225 6.48 -21.92 -14.47
N ALA A 226 6.28 -20.93 -13.61
CA ALA A 226 7.36 -20.09 -13.12
C ALA A 226 7.04 -19.59 -11.69
N ALA A 227 8.12 -19.39 -10.92
CA ALA A 227 8.07 -18.78 -9.61
C ALA A 227 9.08 -17.61 -9.55
N SER A 228 8.72 -16.54 -8.85
CA SER A 228 9.60 -15.40 -8.64
C SER A 228 10.56 -15.64 -7.46
N LYS A 229 11.56 -14.76 -7.32
CA LYS A 229 12.16 -14.48 -6.02
C LYS A 229 11.09 -13.83 -5.11
N LYS A 230 11.44 -13.65 -3.84
CA LYS A 230 10.59 -12.92 -2.88
C LYS A 230 10.83 -11.42 -3.00
N TYR A 231 9.77 -10.64 -3.08
CA TYR A 231 9.79 -9.19 -3.25
C TYR A 231 8.89 -8.49 -2.24
N VAL A 232 9.21 -7.26 -1.88
CA VAL A 232 8.32 -6.35 -1.13
C VAL A 232 7.46 -5.59 -2.14
N PRO A 233 6.14 -5.83 -2.23
CA PRO A 233 5.33 -5.27 -3.33
C PRO A 233 4.94 -3.81 -3.14
N GLY A 234 4.82 -3.37 -1.90
CA GLY A 234 4.42 -2.01 -1.52
C GLY A 234 4.57 -1.78 -0.03
N PHE A 235 4.60 -0.52 0.37
CA PHE A 235 4.86 -0.09 1.75
C PHE A 235 4.51 1.39 1.93
N LEU A 236 4.54 1.86 3.20
CA LEU A 236 4.42 3.27 3.50
C LEU A 236 5.82 3.88 3.63
N ALA A 237 5.98 5.07 3.05
CA ALA A 237 7.19 5.87 3.16
C ALA A 237 6.84 7.31 3.58
N PHE A 238 7.68 7.91 4.38
CA PHE A 238 7.57 9.34 4.70
C PHE A 238 8.03 10.18 3.51
N ARG A 239 7.48 11.38 3.40
CA ARG A 239 8.00 12.41 2.51
C ARG A 239 9.44 12.78 2.91
N LYS A 240 10.29 13.02 1.92
CA LYS A 240 11.65 13.51 2.15
C LYS A 240 11.64 14.78 3.01
N ASN A 241 12.55 14.83 3.97
CA ASN A 241 12.67 15.95 4.90
C ASN A 241 11.39 16.18 5.75
N TYR A 242 10.55 15.18 5.95
CA TYR A 242 9.50 15.24 6.95
C TYR A 242 10.14 15.17 8.32
N GLN A 243 10.27 16.32 8.95
CA GLN A 243 10.79 16.46 10.31
C GLN A 243 9.64 16.90 11.21
N SER A 244 9.20 16.02 12.06
CA SER A 244 8.21 16.27 13.09
C SER A 244 8.44 15.24 14.19
N GLU A 245 8.23 15.63 15.44
CA GLU A 245 8.21 14.70 16.58
C GLU A 245 7.19 13.58 16.37
N LEU A 246 6.14 13.84 15.56
CA LEU A 246 5.15 12.84 15.18
C LEU A 246 5.73 11.67 14.34
N LYS A 247 6.83 11.85 13.62
CA LYS A 247 7.48 10.74 12.89
C LYS A 247 7.85 9.62 13.87
N ASP A 248 8.49 9.95 14.96
CA ASP A 248 8.90 8.98 15.99
C ASP A 248 7.69 8.42 16.74
N VAL A 249 6.68 9.25 17.02
CA VAL A 249 5.42 8.81 17.62
C VAL A 249 4.72 7.79 16.74
N ILE A 250 4.60 8.03 15.43
CA ILE A 250 4.00 7.10 14.45
C ILE A 250 4.78 5.80 14.41
N ILE A 251 6.11 5.86 14.29
CA ILE A 251 6.99 4.69 14.22
C ILE A 251 6.88 3.84 15.50
N ASN A 252 6.89 4.47 16.66
CA ASN A 252 6.78 3.78 17.94
C ASN A 252 5.38 3.22 18.18
N ASN A 253 4.34 3.89 17.74
CA ASN A 253 2.97 3.42 17.82
C ASN A 253 2.79 2.15 16.97
N ILE A 254 3.30 2.14 15.73
CA ILE A 254 3.23 0.98 14.83
C ILE A 254 3.87 -0.26 15.46
N LYS A 255 5.00 -0.16 16.13
CA LYS A 255 5.68 -1.28 16.80
C LYS A 255 4.83 -2.01 17.87
N THR A 256 3.84 -1.32 18.42
CA THR A 256 2.96 -1.85 19.46
C THR A 256 1.51 -2.02 19.04
N TRP A 257 1.23 -1.78 17.77
CA TRP A 257 -0.14 -1.69 17.24
C TRP A 257 -0.93 -2.98 17.39
N HIS A 258 -0.30 -4.13 17.12
CA HIS A 258 -0.89 -5.45 17.30
C HIS A 258 -1.32 -5.74 18.75
N GLN A 259 -0.80 -5.00 19.74
CA GLN A 259 -1.15 -5.15 21.15
C GLN A 259 -2.44 -4.41 21.51
N THR A 260 -2.87 -3.40 20.72
CA THR A 260 -4.06 -2.60 21.01
C THR A 260 -5.32 -3.21 20.37
N PRO A 261 -6.51 -3.07 20.99
CA PRO A 261 -7.76 -3.56 20.40
C PRO A 261 -8.05 -2.92 19.02
N ALA A 262 -7.86 -1.60 18.89
CA ALA A 262 -8.09 -0.88 17.66
C ALA A 262 -7.07 -1.24 16.56
N GLY A 263 -5.79 -1.39 16.92
CA GLY A 263 -4.77 -1.87 15.99
C GLY A 263 -5.12 -3.25 15.44
N ARG A 264 -5.50 -4.20 16.29
CA ARG A 264 -5.95 -5.53 15.85
C ARG A 264 -7.18 -5.48 14.94
N GLN A 265 -8.12 -4.58 15.20
CA GLN A 265 -9.29 -4.40 14.34
C GLN A 265 -8.89 -3.95 12.93
N ILE A 266 -7.96 -3.00 12.82
CA ILE A 266 -7.46 -2.49 11.53
C ILE A 266 -6.66 -3.56 10.81
N LEU A 267 -5.75 -4.26 11.51
CA LEU A 267 -4.97 -5.37 10.95
C LEU A 267 -5.89 -6.45 10.37
N THR A 268 -6.96 -6.80 11.09
CA THR A 268 -7.97 -7.76 10.62
C THR A 268 -8.72 -7.24 9.38
N MET A 269 -9.12 -5.97 9.36
CA MET A 269 -9.83 -5.35 8.22
C MET A 269 -9.00 -5.42 6.94
N PHE A 270 -7.68 -5.16 7.02
CA PHE A 270 -6.77 -5.22 5.88
C PHE A 270 -6.14 -6.59 5.68
N GLN A 271 -6.54 -7.61 6.45
CA GLN A 271 -6.00 -8.97 6.38
C GLN A 271 -4.46 -9.00 6.53
N MET A 272 -3.93 -8.17 7.42
CA MET A 272 -2.52 -8.11 7.77
C MET A 272 -2.29 -8.75 9.14
N ASP A 273 -1.14 -9.39 9.33
CA ASP A 273 -0.75 -9.90 10.65
C ASP A 273 -0.23 -8.77 11.55
N ASP A 274 0.56 -7.87 10.96
CA ASP A 274 1.16 -6.72 11.66
C ASP A 274 1.67 -5.67 10.66
N LEU A 275 2.08 -4.50 11.19
CA LEU A 275 2.90 -3.51 10.51
C LEU A 275 4.28 -3.44 11.19
N VAL A 276 5.32 -3.48 10.39
CA VAL A 276 6.70 -3.45 10.88
C VAL A 276 7.53 -2.38 10.17
N VAL A 277 8.54 -1.88 10.87
CA VAL A 277 9.47 -0.87 10.34
C VAL A 277 10.77 -1.56 9.97
N HIS A 278 11.25 -1.32 8.76
CA HIS A 278 12.49 -1.89 8.24
C HIS A 278 13.36 -0.83 7.57
N PRO A 279 14.70 -1.02 7.58
CA PRO A 279 15.61 -0.18 6.81
C PRO A 279 15.43 -0.42 5.31
N LEU A 280 15.67 0.63 4.50
CA LEU A 280 15.38 0.63 3.06
C LEU A 280 16.23 -0.39 2.26
N GLU A 281 17.39 -0.81 2.79
CA GLU A 281 18.28 -1.77 2.17
C GLU A 281 17.61 -3.13 1.89
N LEU A 282 16.60 -3.50 2.67
CA LEU A 282 15.83 -4.74 2.44
C LEU A 282 15.04 -4.74 1.12
N LEU A 283 14.83 -3.58 0.50
CA LEU A 283 14.20 -3.46 -0.80
C LEU A 283 15.14 -3.82 -1.97
N GLY A 284 16.43 -4.07 -1.74
CA GLY A 284 17.43 -4.32 -2.78
C GLY A 284 16.92 -5.22 -3.92
N PRO A 285 16.49 -6.47 -3.65
CA PRO A 285 15.99 -7.37 -4.70
C PRO A 285 14.77 -6.82 -5.47
N THR A 286 13.90 -6.09 -4.79
CA THR A 286 12.71 -5.46 -5.40
C THR A 286 13.11 -4.30 -6.30
N MET A 287 14.04 -3.47 -5.86
CA MET A 287 14.55 -2.35 -6.65
C MET A 287 15.32 -2.82 -7.89
N GLU A 288 16.06 -3.93 -7.79
CA GLU A 288 16.72 -4.56 -8.93
C GLU A 288 15.71 -5.02 -9.98
N LEU A 289 14.64 -5.70 -9.58
CA LEU A 289 13.57 -6.13 -10.48
C LEU A 289 12.95 -4.94 -11.22
N ILE A 290 12.62 -3.88 -10.50
CA ILE A 290 11.99 -2.69 -11.09
C ILE A 290 12.94 -1.99 -12.04
N LYS A 291 14.22 -1.85 -11.64
CA LYS A 291 15.27 -1.28 -12.49
C LYS A 291 15.44 -2.08 -13.79
N GLU A 292 15.49 -3.41 -13.71
CA GLU A 292 15.57 -4.29 -14.89
C GLU A 292 14.36 -4.09 -15.81
N HIS A 293 13.17 -4.05 -15.25
CA HIS A 293 11.95 -3.78 -16.02
C HIS A 293 12.01 -2.41 -16.72
N ARG A 294 12.44 -1.35 -16.02
CA ARG A 294 12.58 -0.02 -16.62
C ARG A 294 13.64 0.02 -17.75
N GLN A 295 14.70 -0.77 -17.63
CA GLN A 295 15.69 -0.89 -18.69
C GLN A 295 15.17 -1.62 -19.93
N LEU A 296 14.34 -2.64 -19.73
CA LEU A 296 13.76 -3.44 -20.82
C LEU A 296 12.62 -2.72 -21.54
N PHE A 297 11.79 -1.99 -20.81
CA PHE A 297 10.53 -1.44 -21.31
C PHE A 297 10.39 0.07 -21.16
N GLY A 298 11.32 0.76 -20.48
CA GLY A 298 11.25 2.19 -20.16
C GLY A 298 11.68 3.14 -21.27
N GLY A 299 12.00 2.64 -22.47
CA GLY A 299 12.40 3.47 -23.62
C GLY A 299 11.24 4.26 -24.28
N ASP A 300 10.00 4.00 -23.90
CA ASP A 300 8.82 4.63 -24.51
C ASP A 300 7.63 4.72 -23.54
N SER A 301 7.85 5.29 -22.36
CA SER A 301 6.75 5.47 -21.39
C SER A 301 5.96 6.76 -21.66
N GLY A 302 5.39 6.82 -22.84
CA GLY A 302 4.32 7.74 -23.25
C GLY A 302 2.96 7.06 -23.33
N THR A 303 2.72 5.93 -22.66
CA THR A 303 1.42 5.26 -22.73
C THR A 303 0.88 4.93 -21.35
N SER A 304 -0.14 5.72 -20.99
CA SER A 304 -1.24 5.41 -20.11
C SER A 304 -1.48 3.89 -19.94
N ARG A 305 -1.47 3.43 -18.66
CA ARG A 305 -2.18 2.21 -18.27
C ARG A 305 -3.56 2.22 -18.92
N PRO A 306 -4.04 1.10 -19.47
CA PRO A 306 -5.39 1.06 -20.01
C PRO A 306 -6.36 1.43 -18.90
N GLU A 307 -7.08 2.53 -19.10
CA GLU A 307 -8.30 2.80 -18.37
C GLU A 307 -9.17 1.56 -18.47
N SER A 308 -9.64 1.07 -17.34
CA SER A 308 -10.53 -0.05 -17.26
C SER A 308 -11.79 0.24 -18.09
N SER A 309 -11.82 -0.16 -19.34
CA SER A 309 -13.07 -0.30 -20.08
C SER A 309 -13.79 -1.52 -19.51
N ALA A 310 -14.39 -1.34 -18.34
CA ALA A 310 -15.41 -2.23 -17.82
C ALA A 310 -16.64 -2.09 -18.75
N LYS A 311 -16.63 -2.80 -19.88
CA LYS A 311 -17.88 -3.16 -20.53
C LYS A 311 -18.56 -4.19 -19.63
N ALA A 312 -19.52 -3.71 -18.85
CA ALA A 312 -20.55 -4.53 -18.29
C ALA A 312 -21.23 -5.28 -19.44
N GLY A 313 -20.86 -6.54 -19.63
CA GLY A 313 -21.58 -7.50 -20.45
C GLY A 313 -22.72 -8.03 -19.60
N ASN A 314 -23.94 -7.54 -19.87
CA ASN A 314 -25.17 -8.24 -19.50
C ASN A 314 -25.13 -9.65 -20.08
N PHE A 315 -25.15 -10.64 -19.18
CA PHE A 315 -25.88 -11.91 -19.35
C PHE A 315 -26.02 -12.57 -17.98
#